data_b25b432d4ed6253a9b66983ba67cc593
#
_entry.id   b25b432d4ed6253a9b66983ba67cc593
#
_cell.length_a   1.000
_cell.length_b   1.000
_cell.length_c   1.000
_cell.angle_alpha   90.00
_cell.angle_beta   90.00
_cell.angle_gamma   90.00
#
_symmetry.space_group_name_H-M   'P 1'
#
loop_
_entity.id
_entity.type
_entity.pdbx_description
1 polymer ?
#
loop_
_entity_poly.entity_id
_entity_poly.type
_entity_poly.pdbx_seq_one_letter_code
_entity_poly.pdbx_strand_id
1 'polypeptide(L)' 'SNSIRMVVYDQQKRSPVPIYNEKVMCALGKGLAVSGVLNPQGVEMAKSAIRRFLALGRNMEITSLYVMATAAVRDAQD' A
#
# COMPACT_ATOMS: atom_id res chain seq x y z
N SER A 1 5.45 -3.80 -7.02
CA SER A 1 5.66 -4.82 -5.97
C SER A 1 6.61 -4.36 -4.87
N ASN A 2 7.28 -3.24 -5.06
CA ASN A 2 8.26 -2.74 -4.09
C ASN A 2 7.75 -1.53 -3.32
N SER A 3 6.51 -1.15 -3.53
CA SER A 3 5.97 0.05 -2.90
C SER A 3 4.54 -0.16 -2.45
N ILE A 4 4.11 0.72 -1.55
CA ILE A 4 2.71 0.82 -1.13
C ILE A 4 2.22 2.19 -1.54
N ARG A 5 1.02 2.24 -2.09
CA ARG A 5 0.40 3.49 -2.52
C ARG A 5 -1.00 3.60 -1.93
N MET A 6 -1.32 4.78 -1.44
CA MET A 6 -2.67 5.14 -1.04
C MET A 6 -3.20 6.21 -1.98
N VAL A 7 -4.38 5.97 -2.55
CA VAL A 7 -5.08 6.95 -3.38
C VAL A 7 -6.47 7.13 -2.80
N VAL A 8 -6.87 8.37 -2.59
CA VAL A 8 -8.22 8.72 -2.14
C VAL A 8 -8.90 9.51 -3.23
N TYR A 9 -10.10 9.09 -3.61
CA TYR A 9 -10.90 9.73 -4.65
C TYR A 9 -12.09 10.45 -4.04
N ASP A 10 -12.45 11.57 -4.66
CA ASP A 10 -13.68 12.28 -4.34
C ASP A 10 -14.83 11.68 -5.16
N GLN A 11 -15.68 10.89 -4.50
CA GLN A 11 -16.79 10.18 -5.15
C GLN A 11 -17.99 11.08 -5.46
N GLN A 12 -17.98 12.32 -4.99
CA GLN A 12 -19.08 13.26 -5.27
C GLN A 12 -18.96 13.87 -6.67
N LYS A 13 -17.87 13.59 -7.37
CA LYS A 13 -17.64 14.10 -8.72
C LYS A 13 -17.96 13.03 -9.75
N ARG A 14 -18.40 13.46 -10.95
CA ARG A 14 -18.72 12.55 -12.05
C ARG A 14 -17.53 11.70 -12.47
N SER A 15 -16.36 12.33 -12.55
CA SER A 15 -15.12 11.62 -12.82
C SER A 15 -14.33 11.57 -11.51
N PRO A 16 -13.91 10.39 -11.05
CA PRO A 16 -13.11 10.31 -9.84
C PRO A 16 -11.82 11.08 -10.02
N VAL A 17 -11.59 12.02 -9.12
CA VAL A 17 -10.36 12.81 -9.10
C VAL A 17 -9.61 12.45 -7.83
N PRO A 18 -8.34 12.04 -7.92
CA PRO A 18 -7.55 11.77 -6.72
C PRO A 18 -7.40 13.06 -5.90
N ILE A 19 -7.81 13.02 -4.64
CA ILE A 19 -7.61 14.13 -3.71
C ILE A 19 -6.44 13.87 -2.77
N TYR A 20 -5.94 12.65 -2.74
CA TYR A 20 -4.74 12.26 -2.00
C TYR A 20 -4.08 11.10 -2.75
N ASN A 21 -2.77 11.15 -2.87
CA ASN A 21 -2.00 10.09 -3.53
C ASN A 21 -0.59 10.10 -2.96
N GLU A 22 -0.25 9.06 -2.25
CA GLU A 22 1.09 8.92 -1.67
C GLU A 22 1.63 7.52 -1.95
N LYS A 23 2.89 7.45 -2.33
CA LYS A 23 3.62 6.21 -2.58
C LYS A 23 4.78 6.11 -1.60
N VAL A 24 4.91 4.96 -0.95
CA VAL A 24 6.03 4.68 -0.05
C VAL A 24 6.83 3.52 -0.63
N MET A 25 8.12 3.73 -0.86
CA MET A 25 9.02 2.70 -1.37
C MET A 25 9.47 1.83 -0.20
N CYS A 26 9.14 0.55 -0.24
CA CYS A 26 9.40 -0.39 0.85
C CYS A 26 10.39 -1.50 0.46
N ALA A 27 10.68 -1.66 -0.83
CA ALA A 27 11.56 -2.72 -1.34
C ALA A 27 11.10 -4.12 -0.88
N LEU A 28 9.79 -4.37 -0.91
CA LEU A 28 9.21 -5.63 -0.42
C LEU A 28 9.76 -6.85 -1.15
N GLY A 29 10.00 -6.74 -2.46
CA GLY A 29 10.49 -7.83 -3.28
C GLY A 29 12.00 -8.04 -3.27
N LYS A 30 12.74 -7.25 -2.49
CA LYS A 30 14.19 -7.38 -2.44
C LYS A 30 14.59 -8.75 -1.91
N GLY A 31 15.31 -9.52 -2.71
CA GLY A 31 15.76 -10.85 -2.33
C GLY A 31 14.71 -11.95 -2.42
N LEU A 32 13.47 -11.63 -2.82
CA LEU A 32 12.38 -12.61 -2.88
C LEU A 32 12.70 -13.79 -3.78
N ALA A 33 13.33 -13.56 -4.93
CA ALA A 33 13.67 -14.61 -5.88
C ALA A 33 14.63 -15.64 -5.29
N VAL A 34 15.42 -15.26 -4.30
CA VAL A 34 16.39 -16.14 -3.63
C VAL A 34 15.79 -16.76 -2.37
N SER A 35 15.19 -15.94 -1.51
CA SER A 35 14.72 -16.38 -0.19
C SER A 35 13.30 -16.93 -0.18
N GLY A 36 12.48 -16.53 -1.16
CA GLY A 36 11.06 -16.89 -1.18
C GLY A 36 10.20 -16.12 -0.19
N VAL A 37 10.78 -15.21 0.58
CA VAL A 37 10.06 -14.41 1.57
C VAL A 37 10.27 -12.92 1.30
N LEU A 38 9.36 -12.11 1.80
CA LEU A 38 9.46 -10.66 1.67
C LEU A 38 10.65 -10.12 2.48
N ASN A 39 11.22 -9.01 2.01
CA ASN A 39 12.30 -8.33 2.71
C ASN A 39 11.80 -7.86 4.09
N PRO A 40 12.38 -8.35 5.22
CA PRO A 40 11.86 -8.02 6.56
C PRO A 40 11.83 -6.51 6.85
N GLN A 41 12.84 -5.76 6.42
CA GLN A 41 12.85 -4.32 6.62
C GLN A 41 11.76 -3.64 5.79
N GLY A 42 11.52 -4.13 4.59
CA GLY A 42 10.45 -3.64 3.73
C GLY A 42 9.08 -3.91 4.34
N VAL A 43 8.90 -5.08 4.94
CA VAL A 43 7.64 -5.43 5.62
C VAL A 43 7.37 -4.47 6.78
N GLU A 44 8.37 -4.14 7.58
CA GLU A 44 8.19 -3.18 8.68
C GLU A 44 7.86 -1.77 8.16
N MET A 45 8.52 -1.33 7.09
CA MET A 45 8.18 -0.06 6.44
C MET A 45 6.75 -0.07 5.91
N ALA A 46 6.34 -1.19 5.31
CA ALA A 46 4.99 -1.36 4.78
C ALA A 46 3.95 -1.27 5.89
N LYS A 47 4.18 -1.94 7.01
CA LYS A 47 3.27 -1.91 8.16
C LYS A 47 3.12 -0.48 8.71
N SER A 48 4.23 0.24 8.84
CA SER A 48 4.19 1.63 9.29
C SER A 48 3.41 2.51 8.32
N ALA A 49 3.62 2.34 7.02
CA ALA A 49 2.91 3.08 5.99
C ALA A 49 1.41 2.79 6.04
N ILE A 50 1.03 1.52 6.19
CA ILE A 50 -0.38 1.12 6.27
C ILE A 50 -1.04 1.74 7.50
N ARG A 51 -0.39 1.69 8.67
CA ARG A 51 -0.92 2.32 9.87
C ARG A 51 -1.15 3.82 9.67
N ARG A 52 -0.20 4.51 9.04
CA ARG A 52 -0.32 5.93 8.75
C ARG A 52 -1.44 6.19 7.76
N PHE A 53 -1.55 5.39 6.70
CA PHE A 53 -2.61 5.51 5.71
C PHE A 53 -4.00 5.30 6.31
N LEU A 54 -4.15 4.33 7.22
CA LEU A 54 -5.41 4.11 7.90
C LEU A 54 -5.81 5.28 8.77
N ALA A 55 -4.85 5.88 9.48
CA ALA A 55 -5.09 7.08 10.29
C ALA A 55 -5.50 8.26 9.42
N LEU A 56 -4.81 8.47 8.30
CA LEU A 56 -5.16 9.52 7.34
C LEU A 56 -6.56 9.31 6.77
N GLY A 57 -6.89 8.07 6.41
CA GLY A 57 -8.21 7.73 5.89
C GLY A 57 -9.31 8.04 6.88
N ARG A 58 -9.10 7.72 8.16
CA ARG A 58 -10.10 8.05 9.20
C ARG A 58 -10.29 9.56 9.32
N ASN A 59 -9.20 10.33 9.27
CA ASN A 59 -9.29 11.79 9.33
C ASN A 59 -9.99 12.37 8.10
N MET A 60 -9.89 11.71 6.95
CA MET A 60 -10.55 12.12 5.71
C MET A 60 -11.98 11.57 5.59
N GLU A 61 -12.44 10.81 6.59
CA GLU A 61 -13.78 10.24 6.65
C GLU A 61 -14.11 9.37 5.43
N ILE A 62 -13.14 8.56 4.98
CA ILE A 62 -13.39 7.66 3.85
C ILE A 62 -14.39 6.58 4.25
N THR A 63 -15.28 6.21 3.32
CA THR A 63 -16.37 5.25 3.56
C THR A 63 -16.09 3.86 3.02
N SER A 64 -15.17 3.74 2.08
CA SER A 64 -14.83 2.46 1.45
C SER A 64 -13.33 2.35 1.27
N LEU A 65 -12.79 1.17 1.55
CA LEU A 65 -11.38 0.87 1.38
C LEU A 65 -11.22 -0.39 0.54
N TYR A 66 -10.45 -0.30 -0.53
CA TYR A 66 -10.10 -1.42 -1.37
C TYR A 66 -8.60 -1.67 -1.28
N VAL A 67 -8.21 -2.88 -0.97
CA VAL A 67 -6.81 -3.26 -0.80
C VAL A 67 -6.44 -4.27 -1.88
N MET A 68 -5.32 -4.02 -2.57
CA MET A 68 -4.82 -4.92 -3.61
C MET A 68 -3.34 -5.19 -3.36
N ALA A 69 -2.93 -6.41 -3.62
CA ALA A 69 -1.54 -6.81 -3.56
C ALA A 69 -1.09 -7.32 -4.92
N THR A 70 0.17 -7.08 -5.25
CA THR A 70 0.72 -7.46 -6.54
C THR A 70 1.86 -8.46 -6.39
N ALA A 71 2.73 -8.57 -7.41
CA ALA A 71 3.63 -9.71 -7.59
C ALA A 71 4.43 -10.13 -6.36
N ALA A 72 5.05 -9.20 -5.63
CA ALA A 72 5.91 -9.59 -4.50
C ALA A 72 5.11 -10.28 -3.40
N VAL A 73 3.95 -9.74 -3.05
CA VAL A 73 3.09 -10.33 -2.01
C VAL A 73 2.49 -11.63 -2.49
N ARG A 74 2.04 -11.68 -3.76
CA ARG A 74 1.48 -12.89 -4.36
C ARG A 74 2.49 -14.03 -4.37
N ASP A 75 3.76 -13.73 -4.69
CA ASP A 75 4.79 -14.75 -4.90
C ASP A 75 5.55 -15.11 -3.62
N ALA A 76 5.37 -14.36 -2.53
CA ALA A 76 6.03 -14.64 -1.26
C ALA A 76 5.42 -15.86 -0.57
N GLN A 77 6.22 -16.57 0.21
CA GLN A 77 5.78 -17.71 1.01
C GLN A 77 5.22 -17.28 2.37
N ASP A 78 5.49 -16.05 2.77
CA ASP A 78 5.00 -15.45 3.99
C ASP A 78 3.92 -14.39 3.64
#